data_df993999d3dc0efda5161230d8e3b8cd
#
_entry.id   df993999d3dc0efda5161230d8e3b8cd
#
_cell.length_a   1.000
_cell.length_b   1.000
_cell.length_c   1.000
_cell.angle_alpha   90.00
_cell.angle_beta   90.00
_cell.angle_gamma   90.00
#
_symmetry.space_group_name_H-M   'P 1'
#
loop_
_entity.id
_entity.type
_entity.pdbx_description
1 polymer ?
#
loop_
_entity_poly.entity_id
_entity_poly.type
_entity_poly.pdbx_seq_one_letter_code
_entity_poly.pdbx_strand_id
1 'polypeptide(L)'
;HEGKHDGELCEKVKAATPHSIEIIQETNPLKVKGLIGSSRGIICSRFHGCVSALTQGIPCVGTSWSHKYESLFDEYNRADFLAKPEWSKEELKEALRLSISTVEEETYNTKIAEYKAQTEQMWAEIFNRIK
;
A
#
# COMPACT_ATOMS: atom_id res chain seq x y z
N HIS A 1 -4.37 8.90 -10.95
CA HIS A 1 -4.90 10.26 -10.74
C HIS A 1 -6.36 10.36 -11.15
N GLU A 2 -7.27 10.19 -10.21
CA GLU A 2 -8.70 10.40 -10.48
C GLU A 2 -9.22 11.75 -9.95
N GLY A 3 -8.35 12.64 -9.44
CA GLY A 3 -8.78 13.90 -8.85
C GLY A 3 -7.89 15.09 -9.23
N LYS A 4 -8.51 16.17 -9.69
CA LYS A 4 -7.86 17.47 -9.92
C LYS A 4 -7.19 18.05 -8.64
N HIS A 5 -7.51 17.51 -7.45
CA HIS A 5 -7.07 18.04 -6.16
C HIS A 5 -5.87 17.29 -5.54
N ASP A 6 -5.44 16.18 -6.10
CA ASP A 6 -4.31 15.42 -5.54
C ASP A 6 -3.00 16.22 -5.55
N GLY A 7 -2.75 17.01 -6.61
CA GLY A 7 -1.59 17.89 -6.69
C GLY A 7 -1.58 18.99 -5.63
N GLU A 8 -2.74 19.63 -5.41
CA GLU A 8 -2.89 20.66 -4.37
C GLU A 8 -2.66 20.08 -2.96
N LEU A 9 -3.12 18.84 -2.73
CA LEU A 9 -2.89 18.16 -1.47
C LEU A 9 -1.40 17.85 -1.26
N CYS A 10 -0.70 17.40 -2.30
CA CYS A 10 0.75 17.17 -2.26
C CYS A 10 1.51 18.45 -1.89
N GLU A 11 1.16 19.59 -2.48
CA GLU A 11 1.78 20.88 -2.15
C GLU A 11 1.50 21.30 -0.70
N LYS A 12 0.28 21.08 -0.19
CA LYS A 12 -0.06 21.32 1.21
C LYS A 12 0.75 20.44 2.15
N VAL A 13 0.90 19.15 1.85
CA VAL A 13 1.72 18.23 2.65
C VAL A 13 3.17 18.66 2.64
N LYS A 14 3.71 19.03 1.47
CA LYS A 14 5.08 19.54 1.32
C LYS A 14 5.30 20.81 2.17
N ALA A 15 4.38 21.76 2.09
CA ALA A 15 4.46 23.01 2.85
C ALA A 15 4.36 22.80 4.38
N ALA A 16 3.61 21.77 4.82
CA ALA A 16 3.45 21.44 6.24
C ALA A 16 4.61 20.60 6.80
N THR A 17 5.50 20.09 5.95
CA THR A 17 6.60 19.21 6.34
C THR A 17 7.86 20.04 6.60
N PRO A 18 8.52 19.90 7.76
CA PRO A 18 9.74 20.68 8.08
C PRO A 18 10.98 20.25 7.30
N HIS A 19 10.91 19.12 6.60
CA HIS A 19 11.98 18.56 5.78
C HIS A 19 11.69 18.78 4.30
N SER A 20 12.76 18.88 3.50
CA SER A 20 12.61 18.90 2.03
C SER A 20 12.08 17.55 1.56
N ILE A 21 10.89 17.54 0.97
CA ILE A 21 10.30 16.38 0.31
C ILE A 21 10.09 16.67 -1.17
N GLU A 22 10.25 15.65 -1.99
CA GLU A 22 10.02 15.71 -3.43
C GLU A 22 8.59 15.27 -3.76
N ILE A 23 7.96 15.97 -4.70
CA ILE A 23 6.68 15.56 -5.27
C ILE A 23 6.97 14.87 -6.60
N ILE A 24 6.68 13.57 -6.66
CA ILE A 24 6.84 12.78 -7.88
C ILE A 24 5.50 12.74 -8.61
N GLN A 25 5.49 13.24 -9.84
CA GLN A 25 4.34 13.13 -10.74
C GLN A 25 4.64 12.08 -11.80
N GLU A 26 3.93 10.96 -11.73
CA GLU A 26 4.06 9.86 -12.69
C GLU A 26 2.67 9.39 -13.11
N THR A 27 2.47 9.22 -14.41
CA THR A 27 1.19 8.79 -15.01
C THR A 27 1.22 7.33 -15.46
N ASN A 28 2.39 6.74 -15.61
CA ASN A 28 2.53 5.34 -15.97
C ASN A 28 2.30 4.44 -14.74
N PRO A 29 1.26 3.60 -14.71
CA PRO A 29 0.92 2.80 -13.54
C PRO A 29 2.01 1.78 -13.16
N LEU A 30 2.77 1.27 -14.13
CA LEU A 30 3.87 0.34 -13.85
C LEU A 30 5.05 1.05 -13.16
N LYS A 31 5.34 2.30 -13.56
CA LYS A 31 6.37 3.11 -12.88
C LYS A 31 5.92 3.49 -11.47
N VAL A 32 4.66 3.88 -11.29
CA VAL A 32 4.09 4.14 -9.94
C VAL A 32 4.21 2.90 -9.06
N LYS A 33 3.86 1.72 -9.59
CA LYS A 33 4.02 0.45 -8.88
C LYS A 33 5.49 0.17 -8.53
N GLY A 34 6.42 0.44 -9.43
CA GLY A 34 7.86 0.31 -9.18
C GLY A 34 8.37 1.28 -8.10
N LEU A 35 7.90 2.54 -8.10
CA LEU A 35 8.22 3.52 -7.06
C LEU A 35 7.74 3.06 -5.68
N ILE A 36 6.51 2.54 -5.60
CA ILE A 36 5.98 1.94 -4.36
C ILE A 36 6.86 0.78 -3.93
N GLY A 37 7.19 -0.13 -4.85
CA GLY A 37 8.02 -1.32 -4.57
C GLY A 37 9.44 -1.03 -4.13
N SER A 38 9.97 0.17 -4.43
CA SER A 38 11.31 0.62 -3.98
C SER A 38 11.29 1.41 -2.67
N SER A 39 10.13 1.69 -2.11
CA SER A 39 10.01 2.44 -0.86
C SER A 39 10.23 1.55 0.37
N ARG A 40 10.67 2.14 1.48
CA ARG A 40 10.78 1.43 2.78
C ARG A 40 9.43 1.22 3.47
N GLY A 41 8.42 1.96 3.06
CA GLY A 41 7.08 1.91 3.58
C GLY A 41 6.27 3.07 3.03
N ILE A 42 4.95 2.94 3.05
CA ILE A 42 4.04 3.98 2.57
C ILE A 42 2.91 4.26 3.54
N ILE A 43 2.42 5.49 3.48
CA ILE A 43 1.11 5.88 4.02
C ILE A 43 0.23 6.18 2.82
N CYS A 44 -0.90 5.51 2.70
CA CYS A 44 -1.71 5.56 1.50
C CYS A 44 -3.21 5.62 1.79
N SER A 45 -3.90 6.57 1.14
CA SER A 45 -5.37 6.69 1.19
C SER A 45 -6.07 6.08 -0.03
N ARG A 46 -5.32 5.70 -1.08
CA ARG A 46 -5.88 5.12 -2.31
C ARG A 46 -5.81 3.61 -2.29
N PHE A 47 -6.94 2.96 -2.60
CA PHE A 47 -7.06 1.50 -2.55
C PHE A 47 -6.00 0.78 -3.39
N HIS A 48 -5.84 1.16 -4.67
CA HIS A 48 -4.83 0.54 -5.54
C HIS A 48 -3.38 0.79 -5.10
N GLY A 49 -3.13 1.89 -4.38
CA GLY A 49 -1.83 2.12 -3.74
C GLY A 49 -1.56 1.14 -2.61
N CYS A 50 -2.57 0.89 -1.75
CA CYS A 50 -2.48 -0.13 -0.70
C CYS A 50 -2.30 -1.53 -1.31
N VAL A 51 -3.09 -1.90 -2.32
CA VAL A 51 -2.92 -3.17 -3.06
C VAL A 51 -1.51 -3.29 -3.61
N SER A 52 -1.00 -2.25 -4.27
CA SER A 52 0.36 -2.26 -4.83
C SER A 52 1.44 -2.44 -3.79
N ALA A 53 1.29 -1.87 -2.60
CA ALA A 53 2.25 -2.05 -1.52
C ALA A 53 2.19 -3.47 -0.94
N LEU A 54 1.00 -3.90 -0.51
CA LEU A 54 0.82 -5.19 0.15
C LEU A 54 1.22 -6.36 -0.74
N THR A 55 0.86 -6.34 -2.03
CA THR A 55 1.25 -7.39 -2.99
C THR A 55 2.76 -7.47 -3.25
N GLN A 56 3.50 -6.41 -2.97
CA GLN A 56 4.96 -6.35 -3.13
C GLN A 56 5.72 -6.53 -1.81
N GLY A 57 5.02 -6.75 -0.70
CA GLY A 57 5.63 -6.87 0.62
C GLY A 57 6.12 -5.55 1.20
N ILE A 58 5.61 -4.42 0.72
CA ILE A 58 5.99 -3.10 1.22
C ILE A 58 5.13 -2.74 2.43
N PRO A 59 5.74 -2.33 3.56
CA PRO A 59 5.02 -1.82 4.72
C PRO A 59 4.03 -0.73 4.34
N CYS A 60 2.76 -0.91 4.72
CA CYS A 60 1.70 0.02 4.33
C CYS A 60 0.82 0.37 5.53
N VAL A 61 0.62 1.66 5.76
CA VAL A 61 -0.43 2.18 6.62
C VAL A 61 -1.53 2.76 5.74
N GLY A 62 -2.70 2.14 5.76
CA GLY A 62 -3.89 2.64 5.06
C GLY A 62 -4.56 3.74 5.87
N THR A 63 -4.94 4.86 5.24
CA THR A 63 -5.62 5.99 5.92
C THR A 63 -7.04 6.21 5.42
N SER A 64 -7.60 5.25 4.71
CA SER A 64 -8.97 5.29 4.22
C SER A 64 -9.73 4.09 4.79
N TRP A 65 -10.98 4.31 5.07
CA TRP A 65 -11.85 3.30 5.67
C TRP A 65 -13.01 2.95 4.73
N SER A 66 -13.17 1.72 4.48
CA SER A 66 -14.38 1.08 3.95
C SER A 66 -14.15 -0.42 4.00
N HIS A 67 -15.21 -1.17 3.91
CA HIS A 67 -15.15 -2.63 3.97
C HIS A 67 -14.10 -3.27 3.03
N LYS A 68 -13.88 -2.70 1.85
CA LYS A 68 -12.84 -3.20 0.93
C LYS A 68 -11.41 -3.04 1.45
N TYR A 69 -11.13 -1.98 2.23
CA TYR A 69 -9.80 -1.81 2.86
C TYR A 69 -9.65 -2.77 4.04
N GLU A 70 -10.70 -2.92 4.85
CA GLU A 70 -10.71 -3.87 5.95
C GLU A 70 -10.42 -5.28 5.44
N SER A 71 -11.17 -5.74 4.41
CA SER A 71 -10.92 -7.04 3.78
C SER A 71 -9.50 -7.16 3.22
N LEU A 72 -9.00 -6.15 2.53
CA LEU A 72 -7.65 -6.18 1.97
C LEU A 72 -6.57 -6.31 3.05
N PHE A 73 -6.65 -5.50 4.10
CA PHE A 73 -5.63 -5.52 5.15
C PHE A 73 -5.72 -6.81 6.01
N ASP A 74 -6.93 -7.31 6.22
CA ASP A 74 -7.17 -8.57 6.93
C ASP A 74 -6.62 -9.77 6.14
N GLU A 75 -6.84 -9.84 4.82
CA GLU A 75 -6.29 -10.86 3.93
C GLU A 75 -4.76 -10.99 4.02
N TYR A 76 -4.06 -9.87 4.23
CA TYR A 76 -2.60 -9.85 4.40
C TYR A 76 -2.14 -9.94 5.85
N ASN A 77 -3.03 -10.19 6.82
CA ASN A 77 -2.74 -10.15 8.26
C ASN A 77 -2.15 -8.79 8.71
N ARG A 78 -2.65 -7.69 8.14
CA ARG A 78 -2.17 -6.32 8.39
C ARG A 78 -3.29 -5.39 8.87
N ALA A 79 -4.38 -5.93 9.41
CA ALA A 79 -5.54 -5.14 9.88
C ALA A 79 -5.16 -4.03 10.87
N ASP A 80 -4.16 -4.25 11.72
CA ASP A 80 -3.65 -3.29 12.70
C ASP A 80 -3.00 -2.04 12.07
N PHE A 81 -2.73 -2.06 10.76
CA PHE A 81 -2.14 -0.94 10.02
C PHE A 81 -3.16 -0.19 9.16
N LEU A 82 -4.43 -0.49 9.32
CA LEU A 82 -5.51 0.32 8.76
C LEU A 82 -5.92 1.37 9.79
N ALA A 83 -5.50 2.61 9.54
CA ALA A 83 -5.74 3.74 10.44
C ALA A 83 -7.23 4.04 10.59
N LYS A 84 -7.67 4.23 11.80
CA LYS A 84 -9.02 4.65 12.13
C LYS A 84 -9.11 6.18 12.14
N PRO A 85 -10.28 6.77 11.87
CA PRO A 85 -10.45 8.22 11.81
C PRO A 85 -10.05 8.97 13.10
N GLU A 86 -10.16 8.30 14.24
CA GLU A 86 -9.83 8.83 15.56
C GLU A 86 -8.34 8.76 15.93
N TRP A 87 -7.50 8.11 15.10
CA TRP A 87 -6.08 7.98 15.41
C TRP A 87 -5.38 9.32 15.47
N SER A 88 -4.60 9.50 16.54
CA SER A 88 -3.69 10.62 16.71
C SER A 88 -2.48 10.50 15.76
N LYS A 89 -1.73 11.60 15.67
CA LYS A 89 -0.47 11.63 14.92
C LYS A 89 0.56 10.62 15.48
N GLU A 90 0.56 10.46 16.80
CA GLU A 90 1.45 9.54 17.50
C GLU A 90 1.11 8.08 17.19
N GLU A 91 -0.18 7.73 17.16
CA GLU A 91 -0.63 6.39 16.75
C GLU A 91 -0.28 6.08 15.30
N LEU A 92 -0.44 7.04 14.39
CA LEU A 92 -0.01 6.88 12.99
C LEU A 92 1.49 6.66 12.84
N LYS A 93 2.31 7.39 13.61
CA LYS A 93 3.77 7.19 13.62
C LYS A 93 4.15 5.82 14.13
N GLU A 94 3.51 5.38 15.21
CA GLU A 94 3.79 4.07 15.80
C GLU A 94 3.35 2.95 14.87
N ALA A 95 2.18 3.06 14.24
CA ALA A 95 1.71 2.10 13.25
C ALA A 95 2.69 1.97 12.07
N LEU A 96 3.20 3.10 11.55
CA LEU A 96 4.20 3.07 10.47
C LEU A 96 5.49 2.41 10.94
N ARG A 97 5.99 2.74 12.13
CA ARG A 97 7.20 2.15 12.70
C ARG A 97 7.04 0.63 12.87
N LEU A 98 5.93 0.19 13.44
CA LEU A 98 5.62 -1.22 13.62
C LEU A 98 5.42 -1.92 12.26
N SER A 99 4.73 -1.31 11.31
CA SER A 99 4.55 -1.87 9.98
C SER A 99 5.90 -2.14 9.29
N ILE A 100 6.89 -1.26 9.46
CA ILE A 100 8.24 -1.44 8.92
C ILE A 100 9.00 -2.55 9.67
N SER A 101 8.90 -2.59 11.00
CA SER A 101 9.63 -3.58 11.82
C SER A 101 9.09 -5.00 11.70
N THR A 102 7.82 -5.15 11.31
CA THR A 102 7.12 -6.45 11.17
C THR A 102 6.99 -6.93 9.73
N VAL A 103 7.67 -6.29 8.78
CA VAL A 103 7.59 -6.68 7.36
C VAL A 103 8.20 -8.07 7.08
N GLU A 104 9.15 -8.49 7.90
CA GLU A 104 9.82 -9.79 7.76
C GLU A 104 9.10 -10.93 8.50
N GLU A 105 7.93 -10.66 9.08
CA GLU A 105 7.13 -11.69 9.72
C GLU A 105 6.76 -12.80 8.73
N GLU A 106 6.97 -14.05 9.13
CA GLU A 106 6.73 -15.23 8.31
C GLU A 106 5.28 -15.28 7.79
N THR A 107 4.32 -14.90 8.63
CA THR A 107 2.89 -14.88 8.27
C THR A 107 2.58 -13.94 7.12
N TYR A 108 3.22 -12.77 7.07
CA TYR A 108 3.03 -11.80 5.99
C TYR A 108 3.66 -12.29 4.69
N ASN A 109 4.89 -12.76 4.76
CA ASN A 109 5.62 -13.29 3.61
C ASN A 109 4.94 -14.53 3.01
N THR A 110 4.39 -15.39 3.87
CA THR A 110 3.62 -16.57 3.46
C THR A 110 2.39 -16.16 2.66
N LYS A 111 1.63 -15.16 3.11
CA LYS A 111 0.46 -14.65 2.38
C LYS A 111 0.81 -14.08 1.02
N ILE A 112 1.90 -13.32 0.92
CA ILE A 112 2.37 -12.79 -0.36
C ILE A 112 2.72 -13.92 -1.33
N ALA A 113 3.45 -14.94 -0.86
CA ALA A 113 3.83 -16.09 -1.68
C ALA A 113 2.61 -16.90 -2.13
N GLU A 114 1.64 -17.12 -1.23
CA GLU A 114 0.39 -17.81 -1.52
C GLU A 114 -0.40 -17.12 -2.63
N TYR A 115 -0.63 -15.81 -2.53
CA TYR A 115 -1.38 -15.05 -3.55
C TYR A 115 -0.65 -14.96 -4.89
N LYS A 116 0.68 -14.89 -4.88
CA LYS A 116 1.48 -14.98 -6.11
C LYS A 116 1.28 -16.33 -6.79
N ALA A 117 1.39 -17.43 -6.06
CA ALA A 117 1.19 -18.78 -6.60
C ALA A 117 -0.21 -18.98 -7.16
N GLN A 118 -1.26 -18.53 -6.46
CA GLN A 118 -2.63 -18.57 -6.94
C GLN A 118 -2.81 -17.78 -8.24
N THR A 119 -2.21 -16.60 -8.34
CA THR A 119 -2.27 -15.76 -9.55
C THR A 119 -1.57 -16.43 -10.72
N GLU A 120 -0.40 -17.03 -10.51
CA GLU A 120 0.34 -17.76 -11.54
C GLU A 120 -0.44 -18.99 -12.03
N GLN A 121 -1.04 -19.76 -11.11
CA GLN A 121 -1.89 -20.88 -11.45
C GLN A 121 -3.11 -20.44 -12.27
N MET A 122 -3.80 -19.39 -11.86
CA MET A 122 -4.94 -18.84 -12.59
C MET A 122 -4.56 -18.48 -14.03
N TRP A 123 -3.44 -17.80 -14.24
CA TRP A 123 -2.96 -17.46 -15.58
C TRP A 123 -2.58 -18.69 -16.40
N ALA A 124 -1.92 -19.68 -15.80
CA ALA A 124 -1.58 -20.93 -16.47
C ALA A 124 -2.85 -21.66 -16.96
N GLU A 125 -3.90 -21.70 -16.13
CA GLU A 125 -5.18 -22.30 -16.51
C GLU A 125 -5.86 -21.54 -17.66
N ILE A 126 -5.87 -20.20 -17.61
CA ILE A 126 -6.43 -19.36 -18.66
C ILE A 126 -5.69 -19.60 -19.99
N PHE A 127 -4.36 -19.54 -19.98
CA PHE A 127 -3.57 -19.76 -21.20
C PHE A 127 -3.71 -21.17 -21.79
N ASN A 128 -3.92 -22.17 -20.94
CA ASN A 128 -4.16 -23.54 -21.42
C ASN A 128 -5.54 -23.71 -22.08
N ARG A 129 -6.54 -22.88 -21.73
CA ARG A 129 -7.88 -22.92 -22.33
C ARG A 129 -8.00 -22.10 -23.62
N ILE A 130 -7.08 -21.20 -23.88
CA ILE A 130 -7.09 -20.35 -25.09
C ILE A 130 -6.32 -21.00 -26.25
N LYS A 131 -5.52 -22.03 -25.97
CA LYS A 131 -4.86 -22.87 -27.00
C LYS A 131 -5.81 -23.87 -27.57
#